data_0daef98c52e7b0e95fd32db848858381
#
_entry.id   0daef98c52e7b0e95fd32db848858381
#
_cell.length_a   1.000
_cell.length_b   1.000
_cell.length_c   1.000
_cell.angle_alpha   90.00
_cell.angle_beta   90.00
_cell.angle_gamma   90.00
#
_symmetry.space_group_name_H-M   'P 1'
#
loop_
_entity.id
_entity.type
_entity.pdbx_description
1 polymer ?
#
loop_
_entity_poly.entity_id
_entity_poly.type
_entity_poly.pdbx_seq_one_letter_code
_entity_poly.pdbx_strand_id
1 'polypeptide(L)'
;MLLSLVQRIASMLLLVTISGLLPACNSSGGDAQPQIPLAAVNEQLILTDQQNSALRFDNGAITIRGGVRGIIVVRQNASSYLAFERNCPYQPLDTCSRVKVEPFLRLYDPCCKSQFSFTGQPEAGPATLPLRRYSTALSGNLLTITN
;
A
#
# COMPACT_ATOMS: atom_id res chain seq x y z
N MET A 1 58.36 -25.08 30.67
CA MET A 1 58.21 -23.62 30.44
C MET A 1 57.93 -23.28 28.97
N LEU A 2 58.55 -23.93 27.98
CA LEU A 2 58.28 -23.70 26.55
C LEU A 2 56.87 -24.09 26.09
N LEU A 3 56.32 -25.22 26.61
CA LEU A 3 54.98 -25.73 26.20
C LEU A 3 53.85 -24.78 26.57
N SER A 4 53.94 -24.06 27.70
CA SER A 4 52.91 -23.13 28.15
C SER A 4 52.90 -21.83 27.32
N LEU A 5 54.06 -21.46 26.77
CA LEU A 5 54.18 -20.26 25.91
C LEU A 5 53.61 -20.50 24.54
N VAL A 6 53.85 -21.67 23.94
CA VAL A 6 53.32 -22.09 22.64
C VAL A 6 51.79 -22.20 22.69
N GLN A 7 51.23 -22.72 23.78
CA GLN A 7 49.79 -22.86 23.95
C GLN A 7 49.07 -21.51 24.10
N ARG A 8 49.71 -20.53 24.72
CA ARG A 8 49.17 -19.17 24.85
C ARG A 8 49.22 -18.40 23.53
N ILE A 9 50.26 -18.61 22.72
CA ILE A 9 50.41 -17.96 21.40
C ILE A 9 49.38 -18.59 20.42
N ALA A 10 49.17 -19.90 20.44
CA ALA A 10 48.17 -20.58 19.62
C ALA A 10 46.74 -20.13 19.96
N SER A 11 46.42 -19.92 21.28
CA SER A 11 45.12 -19.42 21.72
C SER A 11 44.86 -17.96 21.31
N MET A 12 45.91 -17.15 21.26
CA MET A 12 45.83 -15.74 20.89
C MET A 12 45.66 -15.55 19.37
N LEU A 13 46.30 -16.42 18.57
CA LEU A 13 46.16 -16.45 17.10
C LEU A 13 44.76 -16.92 16.66
N LEU A 14 44.14 -17.84 17.42
CA LEU A 14 42.79 -18.33 17.11
C LEU A 14 41.68 -17.29 17.37
N LEU A 15 41.90 -16.37 18.32
CA LEU A 15 40.96 -15.27 18.65
C LEU A 15 40.95 -14.13 17.64
N VAL A 16 42.03 -13.95 16.88
CA VAL A 16 42.16 -12.85 15.88
C VAL A 16 41.49 -13.21 14.55
N THR A 17 41.30 -14.49 14.26
CA THR A 17 40.69 -14.94 12.96
C THR A 17 39.17 -14.93 12.93
N ILE A 18 38.47 -14.71 14.05
CA ILE A 18 37.01 -14.73 14.14
C ILE A 18 36.39 -13.33 13.92
N SER A 19 37.18 -12.28 13.87
CA SER A 19 36.69 -10.88 13.74
C SER A 19 36.37 -10.42 12.32
N GLY A 20 36.40 -11.28 11.30
CA GLY A 20 36.36 -10.88 9.88
C GLY A 20 35.09 -11.19 9.09
N LEU A 21 34.08 -11.82 9.67
CA LEU A 21 32.84 -12.23 8.94
C LEU A 21 31.57 -11.60 9.53
N LEU A 22 31.55 -10.27 9.61
CA LEU A 22 30.28 -9.58 9.65
C LEU A 22 29.78 -9.48 8.20
N PRO A 23 28.66 -10.10 7.83
CA PRO A 23 28.01 -9.79 6.56
C PRO A 23 27.58 -8.33 6.65
N ALA A 24 28.27 -7.44 5.94
CA ALA A 24 27.74 -6.13 5.64
C ALA A 24 26.44 -6.38 4.85
N CYS A 25 25.27 -6.23 5.49
CA CYS A 25 24.03 -6.00 4.78
C CYS A 25 24.23 -4.72 3.97
N ASN A 26 24.72 -4.89 2.76
CA ASN A 26 24.65 -3.87 1.75
C ASN A 26 23.16 -3.76 1.40
N SER A 27 22.43 -2.87 2.07
CA SER A 27 21.15 -2.38 1.57
C SER A 27 21.47 -1.64 0.28
N SER A 28 21.57 -2.42 -0.83
CA SER A 28 21.49 -1.88 -2.16
C SER A 28 20.22 -1.02 -2.14
N GLY A 29 20.39 0.30 -2.24
CA GLY A 29 19.31 1.23 -2.47
C GLY A 29 18.60 0.79 -3.75
N GLY A 30 17.64 -0.12 -3.61
CA GLY A 30 16.62 -0.31 -4.62
C GLY A 30 15.98 1.07 -4.75
N ASP A 31 15.85 1.56 -5.98
CA ASP A 31 15.20 2.82 -6.29
C ASP A 31 13.91 2.88 -5.49
N ALA A 32 13.91 3.67 -4.41
CA ALA A 32 12.76 3.79 -3.54
C ALA A 32 11.62 4.32 -4.41
N GLN A 33 10.66 3.44 -4.73
CA GLN A 33 9.52 3.83 -5.55
C GLN A 33 8.88 5.06 -4.90
N PRO A 34 8.64 6.14 -5.65
CA PRO A 34 8.11 7.36 -5.08
C PRO A 34 6.81 7.05 -4.35
N GLN A 35 6.76 7.40 -3.08
CA GLN A 35 5.60 7.11 -2.25
C GLN A 35 4.51 8.16 -2.46
N ILE A 36 3.27 7.71 -2.46
CA ILE A 36 2.11 8.59 -2.43
C ILE A 36 2.20 9.48 -1.18
N PRO A 37 2.10 10.82 -1.27
CA PRO A 37 2.09 11.70 -0.12
C PRO A 37 1.04 11.29 0.93
N LEU A 38 1.28 11.61 2.19
CA LEU A 38 0.28 11.41 3.25
C LEU A 38 -0.70 12.60 3.24
N ALA A 39 -1.99 12.29 3.31
CA ALA A 39 -3.04 13.26 3.52
C ALA A 39 -3.93 12.78 4.68
N ALA A 40 -4.33 13.68 5.55
CA ALA A 40 -5.28 13.36 6.60
C ALA A 40 -6.64 13.03 5.98
N VAL A 41 -7.27 11.95 6.42
CA VAL A 41 -8.58 11.50 5.97
C VAL A 41 -9.49 11.27 7.18
N ASN A 42 -10.65 11.91 7.15
CA ASN A 42 -11.76 11.70 8.08
C ASN A 42 -13.06 12.03 7.35
N GLU A 43 -13.50 11.08 6.52
CA GLU A 43 -14.67 11.24 5.68
C GLU A 43 -15.82 10.38 6.20
N GLN A 44 -17.04 10.86 6.04
CA GLN A 44 -18.24 10.15 6.44
C GLN A 44 -19.22 10.06 5.27
N LEU A 45 -19.74 8.85 5.03
CA LEU A 45 -20.73 8.58 4.01
C LEU A 45 -22.00 8.01 4.62
N ILE A 46 -23.15 8.58 4.25
CA ILE A 46 -24.46 7.99 4.52
C ILE A 46 -24.79 7.06 3.34
N LEU A 47 -24.80 5.74 3.59
CA LEU A 47 -24.96 4.74 2.53
C LEU A 47 -26.33 4.75 1.86
N THR A 48 -27.35 5.33 2.51
CA THR A 48 -28.71 5.46 1.96
C THR A 48 -28.88 6.62 0.99
N ASP A 49 -27.92 7.54 0.93
CA ASP A 49 -27.99 8.68 0.02
C ASP A 49 -28.01 8.21 -1.45
N GLN A 50 -28.79 8.92 -2.26
CA GLN A 50 -28.95 8.60 -3.68
C GLN A 50 -27.62 8.63 -4.45
N GLN A 51 -26.72 9.53 -4.14
CA GLN A 51 -25.39 9.63 -4.75
C GLN A 51 -24.52 8.40 -4.47
N ASN A 52 -24.81 7.65 -3.41
CA ASN A 52 -24.08 6.45 -2.99
C ASN A 52 -24.77 5.15 -3.44
N SER A 53 -25.75 5.23 -4.35
CA SER A 53 -26.58 4.12 -4.77
C SER A 53 -25.79 2.94 -5.37
N ALA A 54 -24.64 3.18 -5.99
CA ALA A 54 -23.75 2.12 -6.47
C ALA A 54 -23.26 1.19 -5.34
N LEU A 55 -23.13 1.71 -4.11
CA LEU A 55 -22.72 0.93 -2.94
C LEU A 55 -23.85 0.02 -2.38
N ARG A 56 -24.98 -0.09 -3.05
CA ARG A 56 -26.04 -1.07 -2.73
C ARG A 56 -25.72 -2.47 -3.27
N PHE A 57 -24.80 -2.57 -4.22
CA PHE A 57 -24.42 -3.82 -4.90
C PHE A 57 -22.99 -4.20 -4.55
N ASP A 58 -22.72 -5.49 -4.40
CA ASP A 58 -21.37 -6.00 -4.19
C ASP A 58 -20.49 -5.67 -5.41
N ASN A 59 -19.24 -5.28 -5.16
CA ASN A 59 -18.34 -4.68 -6.13
C ASN A 59 -18.82 -3.33 -6.72
N GLY A 60 -19.91 -2.78 -6.23
CA GLY A 60 -20.28 -1.41 -6.52
C GLY A 60 -19.24 -0.46 -5.90
N ALA A 61 -18.88 0.58 -6.66
CA ALA A 61 -17.85 1.52 -6.24
C ALA A 61 -18.24 2.95 -6.61
N ILE A 62 -17.83 3.88 -5.74
CA ILE A 62 -17.99 5.33 -5.96
C ILE A 62 -16.65 6.02 -5.71
N THR A 63 -16.58 7.28 -6.14
CA THR A 63 -15.46 8.16 -5.82
C THR A 63 -15.93 9.34 -5.01
N ILE A 64 -15.19 9.67 -3.97
CA ILE A 64 -15.45 10.83 -3.10
C ILE A 64 -14.23 11.73 -3.02
N ARG A 65 -14.40 12.91 -2.45
CA ARG A 65 -13.30 13.82 -2.10
C ARG A 65 -12.49 13.23 -0.95
N GLY A 66 -11.35 13.83 -0.64
CA GLY A 66 -10.43 13.43 0.42
C GLY A 66 -9.16 12.77 -0.12
N GLY A 67 -8.25 12.41 0.78
CA GLY A 67 -6.95 11.89 0.40
C GLY A 67 -6.11 12.88 -0.42
N VAL A 68 -5.20 12.33 -1.23
CA VAL A 68 -4.33 13.12 -2.12
C VAL A 68 -5.04 13.48 -3.43
N ARG A 69 -5.73 12.51 -4.04
CA ARG A 69 -6.39 12.67 -5.35
C ARG A 69 -7.86 12.23 -5.35
N GLY A 70 -8.43 12.02 -4.20
CA GLY A 70 -9.76 11.47 -3.98
C GLY A 70 -9.68 10.04 -3.46
N ILE A 71 -10.82 9.53 -3.02
CA ILE A 71 -10.95 8.20 -2.43
C ILE A 71 -11.92 7.39 -3.28
N ILE A 72 -11.59 6.13 -3.57
CA ILE A 72 -12.49 5.14 -4.12
C ILE A 72 -13.03 4.33 -2.95
N VAL A 73 -14.36 4.24 -2.84
CA VAL A 73 -15.04 3.37 -1.88
C VAL A 73 -15.67 2.23 -2.64
N VAL A 74 -15.40 1.00 -2.21
CA VAL A 74 -15.92 -0.24 -2.82
C VAL A 74 -16.68 -1.03 -1.77
N ARG A 75 -17.90 -1.46 -2.09
CA ARG A 75 -18.62 -2.43 -1.27
C ARG A 75 -18.12 -3.83 -1.57
N GLN A 76 -17.71 -4.57 -0.55
CA GLN A 76 -17.39 -6.01 -0.67
C GLN A 76 -18.61 -6.87 -0.41
N ASN A 77 -19.39 -6.50 0.60
CA ASN A 77 -20.68 -7.11 0.97
C ASN A 77 -21.47 -6.14 1.86
N ALA A 78 -22.60 -6.58 2.39
CA ALA A 78 -23.50 -5.74 3.18
C ALA A 78 -22.86 -5.10 4.44
N SER A 79 -21.82 -5.71 4.99
CA SER A 79 -21.15 -5.25 6.22
C SER A 79 -19.69 -4.82 6.03
N SER A 80 -19.15 -4.92 4.82
CA SER A 80 -17.72 -4.70 4.55
C SER A 80 -17.52 -3.78 3.36
N TYR A 81 -16.75 -2.72 3.60
CA TYR A 81 -16.38 -1.71 2.62
C TYR A 81 -14.86 -1.54 2.61
N LEU A 82 -14.31 -1.26 1.45
CA LEU A 82 -12.91 -0.90 1.26
C LEU A 82 -12.83 0.54 0.78
N ALA A 83 -11.82 1.27 1.22
CA ALA A 83 -11.54 2.62 0.77
C ALA A 83 -10.08 2.72 0.32
N PHE A 84 -9.85 3.30 -0.85
CA PHE A 84 -8.53 3.40 -1.46
C PHE A 84 -8.23 4.83 -1.89
N GLU A 85 -6.98 5.24 -1.72
CA GLU A 85 -6.45 6.43 -2.37
C GLU A 85 -6.49 6.26 -3.89
N ARG A 86 -6.98 7.29 -4.59
CA ARG A 86 -7.04 7.30 -6.06
C ARG A 86 -5.71 7.59 -6.73
N ASN A 87 -4.72 8.04 -5.98
CA ASN A 87 -3.39 8.23 -6.52
C ASN A 87 -2.75 6.87 -6.82
N CYS A 88 -2.42 6.61 -8.10
CA CYS A 88 -1.81 5.36 -8.52
C CYS A 88 -0.42 5.20 -7.87
N PRO A 89 -0.07 4.02 -7.34
CA PRO A 89 1.24 3.76 -6.77
C PRO A 89 2.38 3.78 -7.81
N TYR A 90 2.07 3.60 -9.09
CA TYR A 90 3.03 3.81 -10.18
C TYR A 90 3.06 5.29 -10.57
N GLN A 91 4.24 5.92 -10.47
CA GLN A 91 4.46 7.33 -10.74
C GLN A 91 3.47 8.26 -10.01
N PRO A 92 3.38 8.21 -8.68
CA PRO A 92 2.34 8.91 -7.92
C PRO A 92 2.46 10.44 -7.98
N LEU A 93 3.58 10.98 -8.43
CA LEU A 93 3.80 12.42 -8.59
C LEU A 93 3.27 12.96 -9.92
N ASP A 94 2.99 12.11 -10.91
CA ASP A 94 2.43 12.52 -12.17
C ASP A 94 1.03 13.11 -12.00
N THR A 95 0.77 14.22 -12.64
CA THR A 95 -0.51 14.95 -12.51
C THR A 95 -1.71 14.13 -13.02
N CYS A 96 -1.50 13.25 -13.99
CA CYS A 96 -2.53 12.36 -14.56
C CYS A 96 -2.75 11.08 -13.74
N SER A 97 -1.83 10.72 -12.82
CA SER A 97 -1.87 9.47 -12.04
C SER A 97 -3.10 9.46 -11.12
N ARG A 98 -4.24 9.01 -11.64
CA ARG A 98 -5.52 8.99 -10.93
C ARG A 98 -6.37 7.80 -11.36
N VAL A 99 -6.51 6.84 -10.47
CA VAL A 99 -7.35 5.66 -10.67
C VAL A 99 -8.83 6.04 -10.80
N LYS A 100 -9.51 5.41 -11.74
CA LYS A 100 -10.95 5.52 -12.02
C LYS A 100 -11.64 4.19 -11.75
N VAL A 101 -12.94 4.26 -11.53
CA VAL A 101 -13.82 3.09 -11.44
C VAL A 101 -14.35 2.78 -12.84
N GLU A 102 -14.12 1.58 -13.34
CA GLU A 102 -14.90 0.98 -14.43
C GLU A 102 -15.98 0.11 -13.77
N PRO A 103 -17.24 0.53 -13.79
CA PRO A 103 -18.30 -0.09 -12.99
C PRO A 103 -18.39 -1.59 -13.21
N PHE A 104 -18.42 -2.37 -12.13
CA PHE A 104 -18.51 -3.84 -12.09
C PHE A 104 -17.42 -4.60 -12.86
N LEU A 105 -16.37 -3.89 -13.33
CA LEU A 105 -15.28 -4.49 -14.09
C LEU A 105 -13.97 -4.45 -13.30
N ARG A 106 -13.46 -3.25 -12.97
CA ARG A 106 -12.16 -3.05 -12.30
C ARG A 106 -11.94 -1.61 -11.85
N LEU A 107 -10.82 -1.38 -11.19
CA LEU A 107 -10.23 -0.07 -10.99
C LEU A 107 -9.10 0.12 -12.01
N TYR A 108 -9.00 1.29 -12.63
CA TYR A 108 -8.11 1.50 -13.78
C TYR A 108 -7.49 2.89 -13.76
N ASP A 109 -6.17 2.97 -13.97
CA ASP A 109 -5.48 4.23 -14.18
C ASP A 109 -5.28 4.50 -15.70
N PRO A 110 -5.97 5.50 -16.28
CA PRO A 110 -5.84 5.81 -17.70
C PRO A 110 -4.47 6.40 -18.07
N CYS A 111 -3.70 6.91 -17.09
CA CYS A 111 -2.38 7.49 -17.31
C CYS A 111 -1.35 6.39 -17.63
N CYS A 112 -1.14 5.47 -16.70
CA CYS A 112 -0.13 4.41 -16.81
C CYS A 112 -0.70 3.08 -17.32
N LYS A 113 -2.02 2.96 -17.51
CA LYS A 113 -2.73 1.75 -17.94
C LYS A 113 -2.73 0.61 -16.91
N SER A 114 -2.33 0.90 -15.66
CA SER A 114 -2.43 -0.09 -14.59
C SER A 114 -3.89 -0.41 -14.26
N GLN A 115 -4.13 -1.68 -13.97
CA GLN A 115 -5.44 -2.23 -13.62
C GLN A 115 -5.37 -2.86 -12.24
N PHE A 116 -6.42 -2.68 -11.46
CA PHE A 116 -6.51 -3.18 -10.10
C PHE A 116 -7.87 -3.84 -9.89
N SER A 117 -7.90 -4.90 -9.10
CA SER A 117 -9.14 -5.52 -8.63
C SER A 117 -9.92 -4.57 -7.70
N PHE A 118 -11.15 -4.92 -7.39
CA PHE A 118 -11.94 -4.22 -6.37
C PHE A 118 -11.42 -4.41 -4.93
N THR A 119 -10.40 -5.26 -4.74
CA THR A 119 -9.65 -5.37 -3.48
C THR A 119 -8.38 -4.51 -3.47
N GLY A 120 -8.14 -3.73 -4.54
CA GLY A 120 -7.01 -2.82 -4.69
C GLY A 120 -5.71 -3.49 -5.11
N GLN A 121 -5.72 -4.79 -5.44
CA GLN A 121 -4.51 -5.50 -5.89
C GLN A 121 -4.22 -5.22 -7.36
N PRO A 122 -2.95 -5.05 -7.77
CA PRO A 122 -2.60 -4.88 -9.17
C PRO A 122 -2.85 -6.17 -9.95
N GLU A 123 -3.50 -6.06 -11.13
CA GLU A 123 -3.81 -7.17 -12.02
C GLU A 123 -3.08 -7.06 -13.35
N ALA A 124 -2.84 -5.84 -13.83
CA ALA A 124 -2.12 -5.60 -15.07
C ALA A 124 -1.52 -4.19 -15.10
N GLY A 125 -0.55 -4.01 -16.00
CA GLY A 125 0.15 -2.74 -16.20
C GLY A 125 1.41 -2.61 -15.35
N PRO A 126 2.03 -1.43 -15.31
CA PRO A 126 3.33 -1.24 -14.66
C PRO A 126 3.26 -1.15 -13.12
N ALA A 127 2.08 -0.90 -12.51
CA ALA A 127 1.97 -0.88 -11.05
C ALA A 127 2.19 -2.27 -10.46
N THR A 128 3.10 -2.37 -9.51
CA THR A 128 3.43 -3.61 -8.78
C THR A 128 2.95 -3.58 -7.34
N LEU A 129 2.63 -2.40 -6.81
CA LEU A 129 2.10 -2.20 -5.46
C LEU A 129 0.58 -2.07 -5.49
N PRO A 130 -0.12 -2.55 -4.43
CA PRO A 130 -1.55 -2.34 -4.28
C PRO A 130 -1.88 -0.86 -4.07
N LEU A 131 -3.14 -0.51 -4.29
CA LEU A 131 -3.65 0.81 -3.92
C LEU A 131 -3.52 1.02 -2.41
N ARG A 132 -3.14 2.24 -2.00
CA ARG A 132 -3.12 2.60 -0.58
C ARG A 132 -4.53 2.49 -0.01
N ARG A 133 -4.67 1.73 1.06
CA ARG A 133 -5.94 1.50 1.74
C ARG A 133 -6.09 2.45 2.92
N TYR A 134 -7.31 2.91 3.12
CA TYR A 134 -7.78 3.61 4.31
C TYR A 134 -8.54 2.68 5.23
N SER A 135 -8.61 3.02 6.52
CA SER A 135 -9.44 2.32 7.49
C SER A 135 -10.91 2.64 7.26
N THR A 136 -11.78 1.67 7.44
CA THR A 136 -13.23 1.84 7.30
C THR A 136 -13.95 1.30 8.53
N ALA A 137 -14.95 2.01 9.03
CA ALA A 137 -15.81 1.58 10.13
C ALA A 137 -17.27 1.85 9.75
N LEU A 138 -18.13 0.83 9.85
CA LEU A 138 -19.54 0.90 9.57
C LEU A 138 -20.34 0.91 10.87
N SER A 139 -21.21 1.91 11.04
CA SER A 139 -22.17 2.01 12.13
C SER A 139 -23.56 2.33 11.59
N GLY A 140 -24.43 1.33 11.55
CA GLY A 140 -25.72 1.46 10.88
C GLY A 140 -25.53 1.77 9.39
N ASN A 141 -26.02 2.92 8.94
CA ASN A 141 -25.87 3.41 7.56
C ASN A 141 -24.72 4.41 7.39
N LEU A 142 -23.95 4.68 8.44
CA LEU A 142 -22.82 5.61 8.41
C LEU A 142 -21.53 4.84 8.24
N LEU A 143 -20.85 5.07 7.13
CA LEU A 143 -19.49 4.58 6.85
C LEU A 143 -18.51 5.70 7.14
N THR A 144 -17.60 5.47 8.09
CA THR A 144 -16.48 6.38 8.42
C THR A 144 -15.20 5.86 7.79
N ILE A 145 -14.42 6.75 7.18
CA ILE A 145 -13.16 6.45 6.48
C ILE A 145 -12.07 7.32 7.10
N THR A 146 -11.01 6.68 7.58
CA THR A 146 -9.87 7.35 8.24
C THR A 146 -8.54 6.76 7.79
N ASN A 147 -7.44 7.48 8.04
CA ASN A 147 -6.08 6.95 7.88
C ASN A 147 -5.41 6.67 9.21
#